data_e33b5e43cd71242e231311acebd6c027
#
_entry.id   e33b5e43cd71242e231311acebd6c027
#
_cell.length_a   1.000
_cell.length_b   1.000
_cell.length_c   1.000
_cell.angle_alpha   90.00
_cell.angle_beta   90.00
_cell.angle_gamma   90.00
#
_symmetry.space_group_name_H-M   'P 1'
#
loop_
_entity.id
_entity.type
_entity.pdbx_description
1 polymer ?
#
loop_
_entity_poly.entity_id
_entity_poly.type
_entity_poly.pdbx_seq_one_letter_code
_entity_poly.pdbx_strand_id
1 'polypeptide(L)'
;TVDAAYTDRLLDNIAEIIGDGKIDYLIINHMEPDHSASIQFIRQKYPQMTIVGNIKTLEMVKGYYGIDDNTLCIKNGESLSIGKRTLTFHLTPMVHWPETMMTYVNEDKLIFSGDAFGCFGTLDGGITDSQLNTDKYWSEMVRYYSNIVGKYGPAVQTALKKLSDIEIKTICSTHGPIWEKEITRVIGIYDRLSRYEGELGVVIAYGSMYGHTEQMAEEIARELAANGIKEIVLHNVSHEDPSYILQNIFRYRGLIIGSPTYSNRLFPAVETLTEMIATRDIKNRTFAYFGSFTWAGAAVKHLAAFAESMKWETIPCCIE
;
A
#
# COMPACT_ATOMS: atom_id res chain seq x y z
N THR A 1 7.93 2.76 16.57
CA THR A 1 7.48 3.94 17.33
C THR A 1 6.25 4.57 16.68
N VAL A 2 6.05 5.87 16.78
CA VAL A 2 4.92 6.61 16.19
C VAL A 2 5.41 7.93 15.60
N ASP A 3 4.51 8.63 14.87
CA ASP A 3 4.71 10.00 14.43
C ASP A 3 5.05 10.94 15.62
N ALA A 4 5.83 11.97 15.37
CA ALA A 4 6.30 12.91 16.39
C ALA A 4 5.16 13.55 17.21
N ALA A 5 4.00 13.80 16.59
CA ALA A 5 2.83 14.37 17.25
C ALA A 5 2.25 13.49 18.35
N TYR A 6 2.55 12.19 18.36
CA TYR A 6 2.04 11.21 19.32
C TYR A 6 3.09 10.69 20.30
N THR A 7 4.28 11.31 20.33
CA THR A 7 5.40 10.88 21.19
C THR A 7 5.02 10.81 22.66
N ASP A 8 4.40 11.86 23.21
CA ASP A 8 4.04 11.90 24.64
C ASP A 8 3.07 10.77 24.99
N ARG A 9 2.03 10.57 24.15
CA ARG A 9 1.08 9.48 24.35
C ARG A 9 1.75 8.09 24.30
N LEU A 10 2.72 7.89 23.40
CA LEU A 10 3.49 6.65 23.35
C LEU A 10 4.29 6.43 24.64
N LEU A 11 4.96 7.48 25.12
CA LEU A 11 5.75 7.41 26.35
C LEU A 11 4.88 7.13 27.59
N ASP A 12 3.68 7.71 27.64
CA ASP A 12 2.70 7.46 28.71
C ASP A 12 2.19 6.01 28.66
N ASN A 13 1.83 5.50 27.49
CA ASN A 13 1.40 4.12 27.29
C ASN A 13 2.50 3.12 27.70
N ILE A 14 3.75 3.42 27.35
CA ILE A 14 4.90 2.60 27.79
C ILE A 14 5.02 2.62 29.30
N ALA A 15 4.97 3.81 29.93
CA ALA A 15 5.08 3.95 31.38
C ALA A 15 3.94 3.24 32.13
N GLU A 16 2.72 3.27 31.59
CA GLU A 16 1.57 2.54 32.17
C GLU A 16 1.82 1.02 32.21
N ILE A 17 2.48 0.47 31.15
CA ILE A 17 2.71 -0.97 31.05
C ILE A 17 3.90 -1.42 31.89
N ILE A 18 5.02 -0.69 31.84
CA ILE A 18 6.27 -1.14 32.48
C ILE A 18 6.57 -0.47 33.83
N GLY A 19 5.83 0.60 34.22
CA GLY A 19 6.12 1.38 35.43
C GLY A 19 7.54 1.93 35.42
N ASP A 20 8.29 1.65 36.50
CA ASP A 20 9.73 1.99 36.60
C ASP A 20 10.67 0.98 35.91
N GLY A 21 10.10 0.09 35.09
CA GLY A 21 10.84 -0.93 34.36
C GLY A 21 11.78 -0.35 33.29
N LYS A 22 12.56 -1.25 32.72
CA LYS A 22 13.51 -0.89 31.65
C LYS A 22 13.04 -1.45 30.31
N ILE A 23 13.43 -0.78 29.24
CA ILE A 23 13.37 -1.32 27.88
C ILE A 23 14.75 -1.86 27.53
N ASP A 24 14.84 -3.16 27.26
CA ASP A 24 16.09 -3.79 26.86
C ASP A 24 16.36 -3.59 25.36
N TYR A 25 15.31 -3.72 24.53
CA TYR A 25 15.43 -3.66 23.07
C TYR A 25 14.34 -2.79 22.45
N LEU A 26 14.71 -2.00 21.45
CA LEU A 26 13.82 -1.37 20.50
C LEU A 26 14.03 -2.02 19.13
N ILE A 27 13.06 -2.81 18.68
CA ILE A 27 13.09 -3.45 17.36
C ILE A 27 12.51 -2.50 16.33
N ILE A 28 13.25 -2.23 15.26
CA ILE A 28 12.80 -1.34 14.18
C ILE A 28 12.56 -2.15 12.91
N ASN A 29 11.29 -2.33 12.57
CA ASN A 29 10.89 -3.00 11.33
C ASN A 29 10.91 -2.06 10.13
N HIS A 30 10.67 -0.76 10.33
CA HIS A 30 10.55 0.25 9.29
C HIS A 30 10.94 1.65 9.79
N MET A 31 11.49 2.48 8.91
CA MET A 31 12.07 3.78 9.25
C MET A 31 11.28 4.99 8.72
N GLU A 32 10.11 4.79 8.10
CA GLU A 32 9.25 5.91 7.72
C GLU A 32 8.88 6.74 8.96
N PRO A 33 8.81 8.08 8.86
CA PRO A 33 8.69 8.96 10.03
C PRO A 33 7.47 8.71 10.93
N ASP A 34 6.36 8.21 10.39
CA ASP A 34 5.18 7.83 11.17
C ASP A 34 5.41 6.60 12.08
N HIS A 35 6.52 5.85 11.86
CA HIS A 35 6.95 4.74 12.70
C HIS A 35 8.28 5.00 13.42
N SER A 36 9.03 6.02 13.01
CA SER A 36 10.40 6.23 13.50
C SER A 36 10.61 7.55 14.23
N ALA A 37 9.74 8.54 14.06
CA ALA A 37 9.98 9.90 14.58
C ALA A 37 10.16 9.99 16.11
N SER A 38 9.61 9.05 16.88
CA SER A 38 9.75 9.02 18.34
C SER A 38 10.99 8.26 18.85
N ILE A 39 11.82 7.70 17.98
CA ILE A 39 13.02 6.90 18.37
C ILE A 39 13.95 7.71 19.27
N GLN A 40 14.23 8.95 18.91
CA GLN A 40 15.12 9.82 19.68
C GLN A 40 14.61 10.06 21.10
N PHE A 41 13.31 10.28 21.26
CA PHE A 41 12.71 10.54 22.58
C PHE A 41 12.69 9.29 23.47
N ILE A 42 12.40 8.10 22.86
CA ILE A 42 12.49 6.84 23.59
C ILE A 42 13.93 6.58 24.03
N ARG A 43 14.92 6.83 23.15
CA ARG A 43 16.34 6.70 23.48
C ARG A 43 16.77 7.63 24.63
N GLN A 44 16.28 8.86 24.67
CA GLN A 44 16.56 9.80 25.76
C GLN A 44 15.99 9.32 27.10
N LYS A 45 14.75 8.76 27.08
CA LYS A 45 14.11 8.24 28.28
C LYS A 45 14.71 6.92 28.77
N TYR A 46 15.15 6.06 27.82
CA TYR A 46 15.72 4.73 28.10
C TYR A 46 17.14 4.60 27.49
N PRO A 47 18.16 5.29 28.02
CA PRO A 47 19.48 5.39 27.37
C PRO A 47 20.24 4.07 27.27
N GLN A 48 19.91 3.06 28.09
CA GLN A 48 20.57 1.75 28.09
C GLN A 48 19.95 0.77 27.06
N MET A 49 18.83 1.15 26.44
CA MET A 49 18.14 0.34 25.46
C MET A 49 19.01 0.07 24.23
N THR A 50 19.00 -1.19 23.76
CA THR A 50 19.66 -1.57 22.50
C THR A 50 18.69 -1.42 21.33
N ILE A 51 19.08 -0.66 20.30
CA ILE A 51 18.34 -0.54 19.05
C ILE A 51 18.70 -1.71 18.13
N VAL A 52 17.69 -2.48 17.71
CA VAL A 52 17.85 -3.66 16.86
C VAL A 52 17.27 -3.38 15.48
N GLY A 53 18.07 -3.58 14.45
CA GLY A 53 17.65 -3.43 13.06
C GLY A 53 18.68 -4.03 12.10
N ASN A 54 18.35 -4.08 10.82
CA ASN A 54 19.34 -4.45 9.83
C ASN A 54 20.29 -3.29 9.52
N ILE A 55 21.31 -3.54 8.71
CA ILE A 55 22.36 -2.52 8.42
C ILE A 55 21.78 -1.23 7.87
N LYS A 56 20.82 -1.29 6.94
CA LYS A 56 20.19 -0.10 6.35
C LYS A 56 19.34 0.66 7.37
N THR A 57 18.63 -0.06 8.24
CA THR A 57 17.87 0.53 9.36
C THR A 57 18.81 1.32 10.26
N LEU A 58 19.95 0.75 10.65
CA LEU A 58 20.91 1.42 11.54
C LEU A 58 21.60 2.61 10.86
N GLU A 59 21.88 2.53 9.56
CA GLU A 59 22.36 3.67 8.76
C GLU A 59 21.35 4.83 8.76
N MET A 60 20.05 4.53 8.61
CA MET A 60 18.98 5.53 8.67
C MET A 60 18.81 6.10 10.08
N VAL A 61 18.87 5.29 11.12
CA VAL A 61 18.85 5.75 12.54
C VAL A 61 19.99 6.73 12.80
N LYS A 62 21.18 6.42 12.33
CA LYS A 62 22.31 7.33 12.41
C LYS A 62 22.10 8.62 11.61
N GLY A 63 21.60 8.49 10.38
CA GLY A 63 21.35 9.63 9.49
C GLY A 63 20.26 10.57 10.00
N TYR A 64 19.16 10.04 10.54
CA TYR A 64 18.01 10.84 10.99
C TYR A 64 18.17 11.39 12.41
N TYR A 65 18.78 10.59 13.31
CA TYR A 65 18.77 10.88 14.75
C TYR A 65 20.16 11.00 15.35
N GLY A 66 21.25 10.76 14.59
CA GLY A 66 22.60 10.79 15.09
C GLY A 66 22.96 9.68 16.09
N ILE A 67 22.16 8.61 16.17
CA ILE A 67 22.35 7.51 17.10
C ILE A 67 23.12 6.39 16.41
N ASP A 68 24.30 6.04 16.93
CA ASP A 68 25.16 4.95 16.43
C ASP A 68 25.74 4.06 17.53
N ASP A 69 25.37 4.30 18.78
CA ASP A 69 25.77 3.52 19.95
C ASP A 69 24.63 2.59 20.43
N ASN A 70 24.97 1.56 21.21
CA ASN A 70 24.01 0.56 21.71
C ASN A 70 23.10 0.03 20.62
N THR A 71 23.67 -0.41 19.52
CA THR A 71 22.93 -0.98 18.37
C THR A 71 23.28 -2.45 18.16
N LEU A 72 22.31 -3.22 17.70
CA LEU A 72 22.47 -4.62 17.30
C LEU A 72 22.03 -4.78 15.84
N CYS A 73 23.02 -5.04 14.97
CA CYS A 73 22.76 -5.30 13.57
C CYS A 73 22.38 -6.77 13.37
N ILE A 74 21.22 -7.00 12.77
CA ILE A 74 20.72 -8.36 12.48
C ILE A 74 20.68 -8.66 10.97
N LYS A 75 20.73 -9.94 10.64
CA LYS A 75 20.62 -10.45 9.28
C LYS A 75 19.33 -11.24 9.09
N ASN A 76 19.02 -11.55 7.85
CA ASN A 76 17.84 -12.35 7.53
C ASN A 76 17.92 -13.76 8.16
N GLY A 77 16.88 -14.16 8.88
CA GLY A 77 16.77 -15.45 9.56
C GLY A 77 17.50 -15.52 10.91
N GLU A 78 18.20 -14.46 11.34
CA GLU A 78 18.77 -14.42 12.69
C GLU A 78 17.68 -14.35 13.75
N SER A 79 18.02 -14.85 14.94
CA SER A 79 17.09 -14.87 16.08
C SER A 79 17.71 -14.21 17.30
N LEU A 80 16.86 -13.56 18.10
CA LEU A 80 17.19 -12.93 19.36
C LEU A 80 16.31 -13.52 20.48
N SER A 81 16.94 -14.12 21.47
CA SER A 81 16.21 -14.52 22.68
C SER A 81 15.93 -13.33 23.59
N ILE A 82 14.67 -13.17 23.99
CA ILE A 82 14.22 -12.15 24.95
C ILE A 82 13.65 -12.81 26.23
N GLY A 83 14.28 -13.90 26.65
CA GLY A 83 13.87 -14.67 27.82
C GLY A 83 12.93 -15.82 27.46
N LYS A 84 11.63 -15.68 27.72
CA LYS A 84 10.65 -16.74 27.41
C LYS A 84 10.26 -16.83 25.93
N ARG A 85 10.69 -15.90 25.13
CA ARG A 85 10.36 -15.81 23.70
C ARG A 85 11.61 -15.63 22.86
N THR A 86 11.50 -16.03 21.60
CA THR A 86 12.53 -15.89 20.58
C THR A 86 11.96 -15.08 19.42
N LEU A 87 12.63 -14.01 19.08
CA LEU A 87 12.32 -13.20 17.89
C LEU A 87 13.14 -13.72 16.70
N THR A 88 12.51 -13.97 15.57
CA THR A 88 13.18 -14.30 14.31
C THR A 88 12.93 -13.18 13.31
N PHE A 89 13.99 -12.70 12.65
CA PHE A 89 13.93 -11.54 11.76
C PHE A 89 13.90 -11.95 10.29
N HIS A 90 12.88 -11.53 9.57
CA HIS A 90 12.72 -11.77 8.15
C HIS A 90 12.88 -10.45 7.38
N LEU A 91 14.00 -10.28 6.67
CA LEU A 91 14.19 -9.10 5.84
C LEU A 91 13.28 -9.14 4.62
N THR A 92 12.48 -8.10 4.44
CA THR A 92 11.50 -7.94 3.36
C THR A 92 11.74 -6.64 2.60
N PRO A 93 12.94 -6.46 2.00
CA PRO A 93 13.31 -5.21 1.36
C PRO A 93 12.32 -4.83 0.26
N MET A 94 12.01 -3.54 0.16
CA MET A 94 11.04 -2.95 -0.76
C MET A 94 9.58 -3.37 -0.50
N VAL A 95 9.27 -3.80 0.72
CA VAL A 95 7.89 -3.94 1.20
C VAL A 95 7.66 -2.97 2.40
N HIS A 96 7.64 -1.58 2.24
CA HIS A 96 7.77 -0.99 0.90
C HIS A 96 9.08 -0.20 0.73
N TRP A 97 9.95 -0.07 1.76
CA TRP A 97 11.27 0.58 1.72
C TRP A 97 12.42 -0.46 1.75
N PRO A 98 13.66 -0.03 1.41
CA PRO A 98 14.79 -0.97 1.26
C PRO A 98 15.27 -1.62 2.55
N GLU A 99 14.97 -1.02 3.72
CA GLU A 99 15.37 -1.52 5.05
C GLU A 99 14.29 -2.35 5.72
N THR A 100 13.08 -2.46 5.16
CA THR A 100 11.97 -3.13 5.83
C THR A 100 12.29 -4.57 6.22
N MET A 101 11.81 -4.96 7.37
CA MET A 101 11.83 -6.32 7.89
C MET A 101 10.55 -6.63 8.65
N MET A 102 10.30 -7.91 8.88
CA MET A 102 9.25 -8.41 9.75
C MET A 102 9.86 -9.16 10.92
N THR A 103 9.29 -9.02 12.11
CA THR A 103 9.74 -9.69 13.32
C THR A 103 8.72 -10.74 13.74
N TYR A 104 9.12 -11.99 13.76
CA TYR A 104 8.27 -13.12 14.15
C TYR A 104 8.58 -13.58 15.58
N VAL A 105 7.54 -13.71 16.41
CA VAL A 105 7.60 -14.26 17.76
C VAL A 105 7.28 -15.74 17.69
N ASN A 106 8.29 -16.59 17.82
CA ASN A 106 8.20 -18.00 17.51
C ASN A 106 7.17 -18.76 18.36
N GLU A 107 7.15 -18.49 19.66
CA GLU A 107 6.30 -19.21 20.61
C GLU A 107 4.81 -18.81 20.47
N ASP A 108 4.56 -17.53 20.18
CA ASP A 108 3.20 -17.00 20.05
C ASP A 108 2.66 -17.11 18.61
N LYS A 109 3.53 -17.47 17.63
CA LYS A 109 3.19 -17.50 16.19
C LYS A 109 2.63 -16.17 15.68
N LEU A 110 3.18 -15.09 16.20
CA LEU A 110 2.79 -13.71 15.95
C LEU A 110 3.85 -13.02 15.10
N ILE A 111 3.45 -12.26 14.09
CA ILE A 111 4.34 -11.47 13.25
C ILE A 111 4.04 -9.98 13.35
N PHE A 112 5.06 -9.18 13.65
CA PHE A 112 5.05 -7.73 13.45
C PHE A 112 5.48 -7.46 12.02
N SER A 113 4.54 -7.10 11.17
CA SER A 113 4.76 -7.04 9.72
C SER A 113 5.19 -5.67 9.19
N GLY A 114 5.30 -4.66 10.07
CA GLY A 114 5.43 -3.28 9.61
C GLY A 114 4.20 -2.89 8.80
N ASP A 115 4.39 -2.22 7.69
CA ASP A 115 3.33 -1.75 6.81
C ASP A 115 2.67 -2.84 5.97
N ALA A 116 3.34 -3.98 5.82
CA ALA A 116 2.73 -5.10 5.11
C ALA A 116 1.46 -5.57 5.83
N PHE A 117 0.44 -5.90 5.03
CA PHE A 117 -0.89 -6.29 5.48
C PHE A 117 -1.69 -5.16 6.16
N GLY A 118 -1.21 -3.92 6.03
CA GLY A 118 -1.89 -2.73 6.50
C GLY A 118 -3.13 -2.35 5.70
N CYS A 119 -3.97 -1.53 6.29
CA CYS A 119 -5.09 -0.87 5.61
C CYS A 119 -5.31 0.53 6.17
N PHE A 120 -5.95 1.38 5.37
CA PHE A 120 -6.43 2.67 5.84
C PHE A 120 -7.68 2.53 6.71
N GLY A 121 -8.07 3.62 7.35
CA GLY A 121 -9.26 3.71 8.18
C GLY A 121 -8.96 3.68 9.68
N THR A 122 -9.84 4.32 10.43
CA THR A 122 -9.81 4.32 11.90
C THR A 122 -10.41 3.05 12.47
N LEU A 123 -9.90 2.62 13.61
CA LEU A 123 -10.45 1.48 14.36
C LEU A 123 -11.59 1.97 15.26
N ASP A 124 -12.76 1.35 15.12
CA ASP A 124 -13.97 1.75 15.85
C ASP A 124 -14.28 0.75 16.98
N GLY A 125 -13.79 1.03 18.18
CA GLY A 125 -14.17 0.29 19.40
C GLY A 125 -13.43 -1.00 19.65
N GLY A 126 -12.57 -1.46 18.74
CA GLY A 126 -11.72 -2.63 18.90
C GLY A 126 -10.40 -2.46 18.16
N ILE A 127 -9.46 -3.37 18.38
CA ILE A 127 -8.15 -3.38 17.71
C ILE A 127 -7.90 -4.65 16.88
N THR A 128 -8.62 -5.73 17.17
CA THR A 128 -8.50 -6.99 16.42
C THR A 128 -9.67 -7.18 15.46
N ASP A 129 -9.46 -7.91 14.39
CA ASP A 129 -10.50 -8.25 13.42
C ASP A 129 -11.66 -9.04 14.04
N SER A 130 -11.43 -9.68 15.19
CA SER A 130 -12.46 -10.37 15.96
C SER A 130 -13.42 -9.43 16.70
N GLN A 131 -13.01 -8.19 16.94
CA GLN A 131 -13.76 -7.16 17.66
C GLN A 131 -14.42 -6.13 16.72
N LEU A 132 -14.05 -6.14 15.44
CA LEU A 132 -14.42 -5.13 14.47
C LEU A 132 -15.37 -5.70 13.38
N ASN A 133 -16.18 -4.83 12.79
CA ASN A 133 -16.78 -5.14 11.49
C ASN A 133 -15.72 -4.97 10.40
N THR A 134 -15.23 -6.08 9.86
CA THR A 134 -14.13 -6.09 8.90
C THR A 134 -14.53 -5.69 7.49
N ASP A 135 -15.82 -5.64 7.14
CA ASP A 135 -16.27 -5.38 5.77
C ASP A 135 -15.76 -4.06 5.21
N LYS A 136 -15.65 -3.02 6.04
CA LYS A 136 -15.15 -1.71 5.64
C LYS A 136 -13.63 -1.68 5.39
N TYR A 137 -12.86 -2.62 5.93
CA TYR A 137 -11.40 -2.62 5.80
C TYR A 137 -10.90 -3.32 4.54
N TRP A 138 -11.71 -4.16 3.88
CA TRP A 138 -11.24 -4.89 2.69
C TRP A 138 -10.96 -3.96 1.50
N SER A 139 -11.84 -3.00 1.25
CA SER A 139 -11.61 -1.97 0.24
C SER A 139 -10.43 -1.07 0.62
N GLU A 140 -10.32 -0.71 1.90
CA GLU A 140 -9.24 0.13 2.41
C GLU A 140 -7.88 -0.58 2.37
N MET A 141 -7.83 -1.91 2.52
CA MET A 141 -6.62 -2.70 2.31
C MET A 141 -6.16 -2.65 0.85
N VAL A 142 -7.08 -2.78 -0.11
CA VAL A 142 -6.75 -2.63 -1.53
C VAL A 142 -6.26 -1.21 -1.82
N ARG A 143 -6.90 -0.19 -1.23
CA ARG A 143 -6.48 1.20 -1.36
C ARG A 143 -5.10 1.44 -0.76
N TYR A 144 -4.84 0.91 0.43
CA TYR A 144 -3.52 0.97 1.07
C TYR A 144 -2.46 0.31 0.19
N TYR A 145 -2.69 -0.94 -0.23
CA TYR A 145 -1.77 -1.68 -1.08
C TYR A 145 -1.45 -0.90 -2.37
N SER A 146 -2.46 -0.42 -3.10
CA SER A 146 -2.29 0.26 -4.39
C SER A 146 -1.49 1.57 -4.30
N ASN A 147 -1.58 2.26 -3.16
CA ASN A 147 -0.93 3.55 -2.97
C ASN A 147 0.47 3.43 -2.34
N ILE A 148 0.67 2.50 -1.42
CA ILE A 148 1.89 2.36 -0.61
C ILE A 148 2.81 1.26 -1.16
N VAL A 149 2.28 0.07 -1.44
CA VAL A 149 3.06 -1.13 -1.78
C VAL A 149 3.09 -1.42 -3.28
N GLY A 150 2.09 -1.00 -4.03
CA GLY A 150 1.69 -1.47 -5.36
C GLY A 150 2.78 -1.62 -6.41
N LYS A 151 3.81 -0.74 -6.41
CA LYS A 151 4.97 -0.83 -7.31
C LYS A 151 5.79 -2.10 -7.10
N TYR A 152 5.81 -2.62 -5.88
CA TYR A 152 6.77 -3.62 -5.43
C TYR A 152 6.20 -5.05 -5.40
N GLY A 153 5.29 -5.38 -6.30
CA GLY A 153 4.69 -6.72 -6.40
C GLY A 153 5.69 -7.89 -6.32
N PRO A 154 6.79 -7.89 -7.08
CA PRO A 154 7.81 -8.96 -6.99
C PRO A 154 8.48 -9.08 -5.61
N ALA A 155 8.67 -7.96 -4.92
CA ALA A 155 9.21 -7.97 -3.55
C ALA A 155 8.21 -8.57 -2.56
N VAL A 156 6.92 -8.24 -2.71
CA VAL A 156 5.84 -8.85 -1.90
C VAL A 156 5.78 -10.36 -2.14
N GLN A 157 5.85 -10.84 -3.39
CA GLN A 157 5.89 -12.27 -3.70
C GLN A 157 7.10 -12.97 -3.04
N THR A 158 8.26 -12.30 -3.03
CA THR A 158 9.46 -12.81 -2.35
C THR A 158 9.25 -12.88 -0.83
N ALA A 159 8.62 -11.86 -0.23
CA ALA A 159 8.30 -11.85 1.19
C ALA A 159 7.30 -12.96 1.55
N LEU A 160 6.21 -13.11 0.80
CA LEU A 160 5.21 -14.17 1.00
C LEU A 160 5.84 -15.57 0.91
N LYS A 161 6.74 -15.79 -0.05
CA LYS A 161 7.46 -17.05 -0.17
C LYS A 161 8.35 -17.34 1.04
N LYS A 162 9.01 -16.33 1.62
CA LYS A 162 9.82 -16.51 2.85
C LYS A 162 8.96 -16.89 4.06
N LEU A 163 7.71 -16.45 4.09
CA LEU A 163 6.78 -16.71 5.18
C LEU A 163 5.94 -17.97 5.00
N SER A 164 6.00 -18.64 3.84
CA SER A 164 5.13 -19.79 3.50
C SER A 164 5.29 -20.99 4.44
N ASP A 165 6.47 -21.17 5.02
CA ASP A 165 6.78 -22.29 5.90
C ASP A 165 6.58 -21.98 7.39
N ILE A 166 6.05 -20.78 7.70
CA ILE A 166 5.86 -20.28 9.06
C ILE A 166 4.37 -20.29 9.39
N GLU A 167 4.01 -20.92 10.52
CA GLU A 167 2.65 -20.83 11.03
C GLU A 167 2.42 -19.43 11.65
N ILE A 168 1.52 -18.65 11.07
CA ILE A 168 1.16 -17.32 11.56
C ILE A 168 -0.27 -17.37 12.12
N LYS A 169 -0.43 -17.03 13.40
CA LYS A 169 -1.73 -16.93 14.08
C LYS A 169 -2.18 -15.51 14.33
N THR A 170 -1.25 -14.57 14.29
CA THR A 170 -1.56 -13.15 14.49
C THR A 170 -0.63 -12.31 13.63
N ILE A 171 -1.20 -11.35 12.89
CA ILE A 171 -0.45 -10.33 12.14
C ILE A 171 -0.69 -8.98 12.81
N CYS A 172 0.37 -8.38 13.33
CA CYS A 172 0.38 -7.01 13.87
C CYS A 172 0.98 -6.08 12.82
N SER A 173 0.14 -5.50 11.97
CA SER A 173 0.55 -4.44 11.06
C SER A 173 0.54 -3.08 11.77
N THR A 174 1.29 -2.12 11.26
CA THR A 174 1.34 -0.77 11.81
C THR A 174 0.10 0.06 11.49
N HIS A 175 -0.62 -0.30 10.44
CA HIS A 175 -1.85 0.36 9.99
C HIS A 175 -3.01 -0.62 9.92
N GLY A 176 -4.19 -0.21 10.44
CA GLY A 176 -5.40 -1.02 10.44
C GLY A 176 -5.50 -2.01 11.61
N PRO A 177 -6.38 -3.03 11.50
CA PRO A 177 -6.59 -4.02 12.56
C PRO A 177 -5.42 -4.97 12.76
N ILE A 178 -5.32 -5.52 13.97
CA ILE A 178 -4.57 -6.76 14.21
C ILE A 178 -5.40 -7.92 13.65
N TRP A 179 -4.80 -8.74 12.79
CA TRP A 179 -5.47 -9.84 12.11
C TRP A 179 -5.23 -11.16 12.85
N GLU A 180 -6.31 -11.81 13.28
CA GLU A 180 -6.29 -13.10 14.00
C GLU A 180 -7.18 -14.15 13.32
N LYS A 181 -8.35 -13.75 12.80
CA LYS A 181 -9.31 -14.64 12.14
C LYS A 181 -9.16 -14.64 10.62
N GLU A 182 -8.95 -13.48 10.03
CA GLU A 182 -8.99 -13.27 8.58
C GLU A 182 -7.61 -13.36 7.91
N ILE A 183 -6.63 -13.97 8.57
CA ILE A 183 -5.22 -14.06 8.11
C ILE A 183 -5.12 -14.60 6.67
N THR A 184 -5.85 -15.68 6.36
CA THR A 184 -5.84 -16.28 5.02
C THR A 184 -6.35 -15.31 3.96
N ARG A 185 -7.39 -14.55 4.27
CA ARG A 185 -7.95 -13.52 3.37
C ARG A 185 -6.97 -12.37 3.17
N VAL A 186 -6.37 -11.88 4.23
CA VAL A 186 -5.37 -10.81 4.21
C VAL A 186 -4.18 -11.19 3.34
N ILE A 187 -3.59 -12.36 3.57
CA ILE A 187 -2.48 -12.88 2.76
C ILE A 187 -2.92 -13.07 1.31
N GLY A 188 -4.12 -13.61 1.07
CA GLY A 188 -4.65 -13.83 -0.27
C GLY A 188 -4.87 -12.54 -1.06
N ILE A 189 -5.29 -11.44 -0.41
CA ILE A 189 -5.40 -10.12 -1.06
C ILE A 189 -4.02 -9.62 -1.49
N TYR A 190 -3.02 -9.65 -0.61
CA TYR A 190 -1.66 -9.23 -0.93
C TYR A 190 -1.03 -10.10 -2.02
N ASP A 191 -1.24 -11.41 -1.98
CA ASP A 191 -0.77 -12.35 -2.99
C ASP A 191 -1.36 -12.03 -4.38
N ARG A 192 -2.67 -11.86 -4.48
CA ARG A 192 -3.37 -11.53 -5.72
C ARG A 192 -2.91 -10.17 -6.28
N LEU A 193 -2.92 -9.13 -5.44
CA LEU A 193 -2.54 -7.78 -5.86
C LEU A 193 -1.08 -7.70 -6.30
N SER A 194 -0.17 -8.40 -5.64
CA SER A 194 1.26 -8.43 -5.99
C SER A 194 1.58 -9.19 -7.28
N ARG A 195 0.68 -10.06 -7.73
CA ARG A 195 0.71 -10.66 -9.07
C ARG A 195 0.00 -9.81 -10.13
N TYR A 196 -0.55 -8.66 -9.73
CA TYR A 196 -1.36 -7.78 -10.59
C TYR A 196 -2.58 -8.48 -11.19
N GLU A 197 -3.14 -9.44 -10.48
CA GLU A 197 -4.35 -10.17 -10.88
C GLU A 197 -5.59 -9.32 -10.57
N GLY A 198 -6.25 -8.83 -11.62
CA GLY A 198 -7.50 -8.06 -11.50
C GLY A 198 -8.73 -8.94 -11.48
N GLU A 199 -9.74 -8.55 -10.70
CA GLU A 199 -11.10 -9.10 -10.73
C GLU A 199 -11.78 -8.75 -12.06
N LEU A 200 -12.81 -9.52 -12.43
CA LEU A 200 -13.65 -9.15 -13.58
C LEU A 200 -14.44 -7.87 -13.27
N GLY A 201 -14.18 -6.85 -14.04
CA GLY A 201 -14.78 -5.54 -13.91
C GLY A 201 -14.02 -4.49 -14.71
N VAL A 202 -14.62 -3.32 -14.85
CA VAL A 202 -14.09 -2.22 -15.66
C VAL A 202 -14.11 -0.93 -14.85
N VAL A 203 -12.99 -0.25 -14.83
CA VAL A 203 -12.86 1.13 -14.36
C VAL A 203 -12.92 2.06 -15.56
N ILE A 204 -13.76 3.08 -15.51
CA ILE A 204 -13.83 4.16 -16.48
C ILE A 204 -13.39 5.43 -15.76
N ALA A 205 -12.15 5.89 -16.02
CA ALA A 205 -11.62 7.11 -15.44
C ALA A 205 -11.61 8.22 -16.51
N TYR A 206 -12.27 9.34 -16.26
CA TYR A 206 -12.41 10.38 -17.27
C TYR A 206 -12.24 11.79 -16.68
N GLY A 207 -11.69 12.68 -17.51
CA GLY A 207 -11.77 14.12 -17.30
C GLY A 207 -12.88 14.72 -18.17
N SER A 208 -13.56 15.75 -17.69
CA SER A 208 -14.57 16.44 -18.46
C SER A 208 -14.59 17.92 -18.09
N MET A 209 -14.71 18.83 -19.09
CA MET A 209 -14.82 20.27 -18.85
C MET A 209 -16.28 20.74 -18.95
N TYR A 210 -17.01 20.27 -19.92
CA TYR A 210 -18.38 20.74 -20.26
C TYR A 210 -19.42 19.60 -20.29
N GLY A 211 -19.09 18.43 -19.72
CA GLY A 211 -19.99 17.29 -19.62
C GLY A 211 -19.99 16.33 -20.82
N HIS A 212 -19.41 16.69 -21.98
CA HIS A 212 -19.47 15.84 -23.17
C HIS A 212 -18.65 14.54 -23.02
N THR A 213 -17.41 14.64 -22.50
CA THR A 213 -16.59 13.45 -22.21
C THR A 213 -17.21 12.57 -21.13
N GLU A 214 -17.91 13.20 -20.18
CA GLU A 214 -18.69 12.50 -19.15
C GLU A 214 -19.85 11.69 -19.75
N GLN A 215 -20.64 12.30 -20.63
CA GLN A 215 -21.71 11.61 -21.35
C GLN A 215 -21.19 10.42 -22.16
N MET A 216 -20.00 10.53 -22.77
CA MET A 216 -19.35 9.40 -23.45
C MET A 216 -19.01 8.28 -22.43
N ALA A 217 -18.46 8.62 -21.28
CA ALA A 217 -18.13 7.66 -20.23
C ALA A 217 -19.38 6.93 -19.72
N GLU A 218 -20.48 7.66 -19.49
CA GLU A 218 -21.76 7.09 -19.06
C GLU A 218 -22.37 6.18 -20.13
N GLU A 219 -22.29 6.55 -21.41
CA GLU A 219 -22.77 5.70 -22.49
C GLU A 219 -21.97 4.40 -22.59
N ILE A 220 -20.63 4.48 -22.52
CA ILE A 220 -19.75 3.31 -22.47
C ILE A 220 -20.13 2.41 -21.30
N ALA A 221 -20.40 2.97 -20.11
CA ALA A 221 -20.83 2.20 -18.95
C ALA A 221 -22.16 1.48 -19.16
N ARG A 222 -23.14 2.16 -19.79
CA ARG A 222 -24.44 1.57 -20.15
C ARG A 222 -24.29 0.40 -21.12
N GLU A 223 -23.49 0.57 -22.16
CA GLU A 223 -23.21 -0.48 -23.13
C GLU A 223 -22.49 -1.68 -22.52
N LEU A 224 -21.51 -1.46 -21.66
CA LEU A 224 -20.82 -2.52 -20.90
C LEU A 224 -21.82 -3.31 -20.04
N ALA A 225 -22.69 -2.60 -19.31
CA ALA A 225 -23.72 -3.23 -18.49
C ALA A 225 -24.73 -4.02 -19.33
N ALA A 226 -25.18 -3.48 -20.47
CA ALA A 226 -26.08 -4.16 -21.42
C ALA A 226 -25.45 -5.45 -21.99
N ASN A 227 -24.12 -5.47 -22.11
CA ASN A 227 -23.35 -6.64 -22.55
C ASN A 227 -22.89 -7.55 -21.38
N GLY A 228 -23.44 -7.37 -20.19
CA GLY A 228 -23.30 -8.31 -19.08
C GLY A 228 -22.12 -8.07 -18.15
N ILE A 229 -21.40 -6.95 -18.27
CA ILE A 229 -20.39 -6.56 -17.28
C ILE A 229 -21.12 -6.08 -16.03
N LYS A 230 -20.85 -6.72 -14.88
CA LYS A 230 -21.56 -6.45 -13.62
C LYS A 230 -20.86 -5.42 -12.73
N GLU A 231 -19.53 -5.39 -12.79
CA GLU A 231 -18.70 -4.51 -11.97
C GLU A 231 -18.15 -3.39 -12.87
N ILE A 232 -18.76 -2.23 -12.78
CA ILE A 232 -18.37 -1.03 -13.55
C ILE A 232 -18.26 0.12 -12.58
N VAL A 233 -17.11 0.78 -12.55
CA VAL A 233 -16.83 1.94 -11.70
C VAL A 233 -16.46 3.13 -12.56
N LEU A 234 -17.19 4.23 -12.39
CA LEU A 234 -16.90 5.50 -13.06
C LEU A 234 -16.20 6.45 -12.08
N HIS A 235 -15.14 7.10 -12.55
CA HIS A 235 -14.40 8.11 -11.81
C HIS A 235 -14.24 9.38 -12.62
N ASN A 236 -14.77 10.49 -12.11
CA ASN A 236 -14.40 11.81 -12.59
C ASN A 236 -13.10 12.23 -11.90
N VAL A 237 -11.98 12.14 -12.64
CA VAL A 237 -10.64 12.36 -12.10
C VAL A 237 -10.39 13.78 -11.56
N SER A 238 -11.29 14.74 -11.83
CA SER A 238 -11.19 16.11 -11.32
C SER A 238 -11.86 16.30 -9.97
N HIS A 239 -12.69 15.34 -9.54
CA HIS A 239 -13.54 15.47 -8.35
C HIS A 239 -13.24 14.40 -7.30
N GLU A 240 -12.47 13.38 -7.64
CA GLU A 240 -12.18 12.29 -6.74
C GLU A 240 -10.69 12.23 -6.37
N ASP A 241 -10.41 11.84 -5.14
CA ASP A 241 -9.04 11.62 -4.71
C ASP A 241 -8.42 10.44 -5.48
N PRO A 242 -7.24 10.64 -6.10
CA PRO A 242 -6.59 9.61 -6.93
C PRO A 242 -6.37 8.28 -6.23
N SER A 243 -6.29 8.25 -4.89
CA SER A 243 -6.08 7.01 -4.13
C SER A 243 -7.22 6.00 -4.31
N TYR A 244 -8.46 6.49 -4.44
CA TYR A 244 -9.63 5.64 -4.71
C TYR A 244 -9.66 5.15 -6.17
N ILE A 245 -9.23 6.00 -7.09
CA ILE A 245 -9.12 5.61 -8.51
C ILE A 245 -8.09 4.50 -8.68
N LEU A 246 -6.90 4.66 -8.07
CA LEU A 246 -5.84 3.65 -8.08
C LEU A 246 -6.27 2.34 -7.42
N GLN A 247 -7.01 2.41 -6.32
CA GLN A 247 -7.61 1.24 -5.68
C GLN A 247 -8.39 0.39 -6.69
N ASN A 248 -9.28 1.01 -7.45
CA ASN A 248 -10.12 0.30 -8.40
C ASN A 248 -9.33 -0.16 -9.63
N ILE A 249 -8.32 0.60 -10.09
CA ILE A 249 -7.41 0.17 -11.16
C ILE A 249 -6.58 -1.06 -10.74
N PHE A 250 -6.18 -1.18 -9.48
CA PHE A 250 -5.54 -2.39 -8.96
C PHE A 250 -6.53 -3.54 -8.81
N ARG A 251 -7.77 -3.24 -8.42
CA ARG A 251 -8.79 -4.26 -8.18
C ARG A 251 -9.30 -4.90 -9.47
N TYR A 252 -9.59 -4.12 -10.51
CA TYR A 252 -10.25 -4.59 -11.71
C TYR A 252 -9.32 -4.75 -12.91
N ARG A 253 -9.65 -5.70 -13.81
CA ARG A 253 -8.85 -6.03 -14.97
C ARG A 253 -9.00 -5.01 -16.10
N GLY A 254 -10.22 -4.50 -16.32
CA GLY A 254 -10.52 -3.55 -17.38
C GLY A 254 -10.26 -2.11 -16.95
N LEU A 255 -9.60 -1.33 -17.80
CA LEU A 255 -9.41 0.11 -17.61
C LEU A 255 -9.73 0.87 -18.90
N ILE A 256 -10.60 1.85 -18.79
CA ILE A 256 -10.92 2.78 -19.86
C ILE A 256 -10.58 4.19 -19.38
N ILE A 257 -9.80 4.93 -20.17
CA ILE A 257 -9.47 6.32 -19.84
C ILE A 257 -10.04 7.24 -20.91
N GLY A 258 -10.80 8.25 -20.45
CA GLY A 258 -11.38 9.31 -21.29
C GLY A 258 -10.79 10.68 -21.00
N SER A 259 -10.46 11.46 -22.05
CA SER A 259 -9.91 12.80 -21.88
C SER A 259 -10.37 13.76 -22.98
N PRO A 260 -10.80 14.98 -22.64
CA PRO A 260 -10.83 16.02 -23.64
C PRO A 260 -9.41 16.45 -24.01
N THR A 261 -9.23 16.94 -25.23
CA THR A 261 -7.97 17.60 -25.61
C THR A 261 -7.88 18.96 -24.95
N TYR A 262 -6.80 19.17 -24.18
CA TYR A 262 -6.49 20.42 -23.51
C TYR A 262 -5.08 20.88 -23.87
N SER A 263 -4.95 22.03 -24.50
CA SER A 263 -3.66 22.60 -24.94
C SER A 263 -2.79 21.59 -25.74
N ASN A 264 -3.41 20.85 -26.69
CA ASN A 264 -2.80 19.77 -27.46
C ASN A 264 -2.24 18.60 -26.62
N ARG A 265 -2.72 18.41 -25.40
CA ARG A 265 -2.34 17.33 -24.47
C ARG A 265 -3.58 16.71 -23.84
N LEU A 266 -3.37 15.81 -22.90
CA LEU A 266 -4.42 15.32 -22.02
C LEU A 266 -4.95 16.44 -21.11
N PHE A 267 -6.15 16.28 -20.65
CA PHE A 267 -6.67 17.09 -19.55
C PHE A 267 -5.78 16.89 -18.31
N PRO A 268 -5.37 17.97 -17.57
CA PRO A 268 -4.31 17.88 -16.56
C PRO A 268 -4.52 16.81 -15.49
N ALA A 269 -5.75 16.65 -15.00
CA ALA A 269 -6.02 15.60 -14.00
C ALA A 269 -5.87 14.18 -14.58
N VAL A 270 -6.22 13.98 -15.87
CA VAL A 270 -6.01 12.68 -16.55
C VAL A 270 -4.53 12.44 -16.78
N GLU A 271 -3.77 13.46 -17.17
CA GLU A 271 -2.31 13.36 -17.33
C GLU A 271 -1.65 12.94 -16.02
N THR A 272 -2.00 13.60 -14.93
CA THR A 272 -1.52 13.22 -13.57
C THR A 272 -1.86 11.78 -13.23
N LEU A 273 -3.09 11.33 -13.50
CA LEU A 273 -3.49 9.95 -13.24
C LEU A 273 -2.65 8.95 -14.06
N THR A 274 -2.42 9.23 -15.36
CA THR A 274 -1.61 8.33 -16.19
C THR A 274 -0.16 8.22 -15.70
N GLU A 275 0.44 9.32 -15.21
CA GLU A 275 1.75 9.31 -14.57
C GLU A 275 1.75 8.49 -13.27
N MET A 276 0.74 8.65 -12.44
CA MET A 276 0.59 7.87 -11.21
C MET A 276 0.46 6.37 -11.48
N ILE A 277 -0.25 5.98 -12.52
CA ILE A 277 -0.38 4.59 -12.97
C ILE A 277 0.97 4.05 -13.45
N ALA A 278 1.66 4.81 -14.31
CA ALA A 278 2.95 4.42 -14.88
C ALA A 278 4.02 4.21 -13.81
N THR A 279 4.10 5.10 -12.81
CA THR A 279 5.07 5.01 -11.72
C THR A 279 4.87 3.79 -10.81
N ARG A 280 3.67 3.21 -10.80
CA ARG A 280 3.36 1.98 -10.05
C ARG A 280 3.62 0.70 -10.84
N ASP A 281 4.02 0.80 -12.11
CA ASP A 281 4.36 -0.34 -12.99
C ASP A 281 3.23 -1.42 -13.00
N ILE A 282 1.97 -0.97 -13.05
CA ILE A 282 0.81 -1.85 -13.02
C ILE A 282 0.80 -2.73 -14.27
N LYS A 283 0.54 -4.04 -14.10
CA LYS A 283 0.58 -5.04 -15.19
C LYS A 283 -0.78 -5.69 -15.41
N ASN A 284 -0.89 -6.43 -16.50
CA ASN A 284 -2.02 -7.33 -16.78
C ASN A 284 -3.37 -6.61 -16.83
N ARG A 285 -3.47 -5.47 -17.55
CA ARG A 285 -4.72 -4.76 -17.77
C ARG A 285 -5.17 -4.89 -19.23
N THR A 286 -6.48 -5.01 -19.44
CA THR A 286 -7.12 -4.79 -20.74
C THR A 286 -7.50 -3.32 -20.80
N PHE A 287 -6.97 -2.59 -21.77
CA PHE A 287 -7.06 -1.14 -21.84
C PHE A 287 -7.85 -0.66 -23.07
N ALA A 288 -8.69 0.33 -22.85
CA ALA A 288 -9.32 1.10 -23.92
C ALA A 288 -9.27 2.59 -23.57
N TYR A 289 -9.50 3.42 -24.55
CA TYR A 289 -9.48 4.87 -24.35
C TYR A 289 -10.36 5.59 -25.36
N PHE A 290 -10.79 6.79 -24.99
CA PHE A 290 -11.55 7.69 -25.83
C PHE A 290 -11.17 9.14 -25.57
N GLY A 291 -11.46 10.00 -26.54
CA GLY A 291 -11.17 11.42 -26.44
C GLY A 291 -12.34 12.30 -26.84
N SER A 292 -12.18 13.59 -26.67
CA SER A 292 -13.05 14.62 -27.25
C SER A 292 -12.25 15.88 -27.56
N PHE A 293 -12.67 16.63 -28.55
CA PHE A 293 -12.05 17.88 -28.94
C PHE A 293 -13.06 18.79 -29.66
N THR A 294 -12.70 20.07 -29.86
CA THR A 294 -13.52 21.05 -30.59
C THR A 294 -12.98 21.33 -31.96
N TRP A 295 -11.66 21.55 -32.13
CA TRP A 295 -11.07 21.92 -33.42
C TRP A 295 -9.81 21.12 -33.78
N ALA A 296 -9.12 20.49 -32.80
CA ALA A 296 -7.95 19.64 -33.05
C ALA A 296 -7.83 18.60 -31.96
N GLY A 297 -7.91 17.31 -32.33
CA GLY A 297 -7.77 16.18 -31.41
C GLY A 297 -6.31 15.86 -31.12
N ALA A 298 -6.00 15.57 -29.86
CA ALA A 298 -4.69 15.11 -29.42
C ALA A 298 -4.76 14.10 -28.26
N ALA A 299 -5.85 14.08 -27.51
CA ALA A 299 -5.99 13.24 -26.31
C ALA A 299 -5.79 11.75 -26.66
N VAL A 300 -6.44 11.26 -27.69
CA VAL A 300 -6.33 9.86 -28.15
C VAL A 300 -4.89 9.49 -28.49
N LYS A 301 -4.14 10.38 -29.15
CA LYS A 301 -2.72 10.14 -29.48
C LYS A 301 -1.86 9.98 -28.20
N HIS A 302 -2.10 10.80 -27.19
CA HIS A 302 -1.36 10.70 -25.93
C HIS A 302 -1.75 9.43 -25.14
N LEU A 303 -3.04 9.06 -25.11
CA LEU A 303 -3.50 7.82 -24.49
C LEU A 303 -2.98 6.56 -25.21
N ALA A 304 -2.87 6.60 -26.55
CA ALA A 304 -2.24 5.54 -27.32
C ALA A 304 -0.76 5.36 -26.93
N ALA A 305 -0.01 6.45 -26.85
CA ALA A 305 1.39 6.40 -26.43
C ALA A 305 1.55 5.89 -24.97
N PHE A 306 0.64 6.28 -24.08
CA PHE A 306 0.59 5.74 -22.73
C PHE A 306 0.35 4.22 -22.73
N ALA A 307 -0.65 3.73 -23.50
CA ALA A 307 -0.95 2.31 -23.61
C ALA A 307 0.25 1.50 -24.11
N GLU A 308 0.94 2.00 -25.12
CA GLU A 308 2.15 1.38 -25.66
C GLU A 308 3.27 1.29 -24.60
N SER A 309 3.47 2.36 -23.84
CA SER A 309 4.47 2.39 -22.75
C SER A 309 4.21 1.36 -21.66
N MET A 310 2.93 1.12 -21.34
CA MET A 310 2.49 0.16 -20.33
C MET A 310 2.52 -1.30 -20.80
N LYS A 311 2.61 -1.54 -22.11
CA LYS A 311 2.59 -2.89 -22.73
C LYS A 311 1.34 -3.71 -22.36
N TRP A 312 0.21 -3.04 -22.22
CA TRP A 312 -1.07 -3.67 -21.90
C TRP A 312 -1.75 -4.22 -23.15
N GLU A 313 -2.67 -5.18 -22.93
CA GLU A 313 -3.61 -5.59 -23.97
C GLU A 313 -4.54 -4.40 -24.29
N THR A 314 -4.38 -3.82 -25.46
CA THR A 314 -5.18 -2.64 -25.87
C THR A 314 -6.26 -3.05 -26.86
N ILE A 315 -7.50 -2.61 -26.60
CA ILE A 315 -8.61 -2.78 -27.55
C ILE A 315 -8.35 -1.87 -28.74
N PRO A 316 -8.35 -2.40 -29.97
CA PRO A 316 -7.89 -1.66 -31.15
C PRO A 316 -8.87 -0.58 -31.66
N CYS A 317 -9.98 -0.37 -30.99
CA CYS A 317 -10.98 0.63 -31.32
C CYS A 317 -10.91 1.80 -30.35
N CYS A 318 -10.82 3.02 -30.87
CA CYS A 318 -10.90 4.24 -30.08
C CYS A 318 -11.87 5.23 -30.74
N ILE A 319 -12.39 6.14 -29.95
CA ILE A 319 -13.32 7.20 -30.36
C ILE A 319 -12.74 8.54 -29.92
N GLU A 320 -12.76 9.52 -30.82
CA GLU A 320 -12.40 10.90 -30.52
C GLU A 320 -13.37 11.89 -31.18
#